data_f2d3cc892b00da77a6e841485d13ab04
#
_entry.id   f2d3cc892b00da77a6e841485d13ab04
#
_cell.length_a   1.000
_cell.length_b   1.000
_cell.length_c   1.000
_cell.angle_alpha   90.00
_cell.angle_beta   90.00
_cell.angle_gamma   90.00
#
_symmetry.space_group_name_H-M   'P 1'
#
loop_
_entity.id
_entity.type
_entity.pdbx_description
1 polymer ?
#
loop_
_entity_poly.entity_id
_entity_poly.type
_entity_poly.pdbx_seq_one_letter_code
_entity_poly.pdbx_strand_id
1 'polypeptide(L)'
;MNKFFLFSVFSILTLNVMAQEKIVQTAGRDQLEEFAPKFAELNDDVLFGEVWSRTDKLGLRDRSLVTITSLISQGITDNSLVYHLQSAKKNGITRTEIA
;
A
#
# COMPACT_ATOMS: atom_id res chain seq x y z
N MET A 1 -43.98 40.50 -18.55
CA MET A 1 -42.50 40.34 -18.61
C MET A 1 -42.08 39.30 -17.63
N ASN A 2 -41.86 38.10 -18.11
CA ASN A 2 -41.37 36.98 -17.26
C ASN A 2 -39.84 37.03 -17.28
N LYS A 3 -39.27 37.46 -16.18
CA LYS A 3 -37.83 37.32 -15.98
C LYS A 3 -37.55 35.89 -15.53
N PHE A 4 -37.09 35.05 -16.43
CA PHE A 4 -36.57 33.75 -16.08
C PHE A 4 -35.20 33.95 -15.43
N PHE A 5 -35.11 33.78 -14.11
CA PHE A 5 -33.84 33.63 -13.42
C PHE A 5 -33.37 32.21 -13.65
N LEU A 6 -32.43 32.05 -14.54
CA LEU A 6 -31.65 30.81 -14.65
C LEU A 6 -30.70 30.77 -13.48
N PHE A 7 -31.09 30.08 -12.41
CA PHE A 7 -30.14 29.63 -11.40
C PHE A 7 -29.30 28.53 -12.02
N SER A 8 -28.15 28.90 -12.56
CA SER A 8 -27.09 27.96 -12.88
C SER A 8 -26.54 27.42 -11.56
N VAL A 9 -27.09 26.29 -11.13
CA VAL A 9 -26.46 25.54 -10.06
C VAL A 9 -25.17 24.95 -10.63
N PHE A 10 -24.10 25.70 -10.49
CA PHE A 10 -22.76 25.19 -10.66
C PHE A 10 -22.53 24.20 -9.53
N SER A 11 -22.85 22.93 -9.79
CA SER A 11 -22.45 21.82 -8.95
C SER A 11 -20.93 21.77 -9.02
N ILE A 12 -20.28 22.43 -8.06
CA ILE A 12 -18.86 22.24 -7.83
C ILE A 12 -18.72 20.83 -7.31
N LEU A 13 -18.45 19.91 -8.23
CA LEU A 13 -17.95 18.60 -7.90
C LEU A 13 -16.57 18.84 -7.29
N THR A 14 -16.50 19.03 -5.98
CA THR A 14 -15.27 18.92 -5.25
C THR A 14 -14.84 17.47 -5.35
N LEU A 15 -14.00 17.17 -6.32
CA LEU A 15 -13.18 15.99 -6.29
C LEU A 15 -12.36 16.07 -5.01
N ASN A 16 -12.85 15.42 -3.96
CA ASN A 16 -12.02 15.08 -2.82
C ASN A 16 -10.96 14.12 -3.36
N VAL A 17 -9.85 14.67 -3.83
CA VAL A 17 -8.64 13.91 -4.03
C VAL A 17 -8.20 13.52 -2.63
N MET A 18 -8.68 12.34 -2.17
CA MET A 18 -8.17 11.73 -0.97
C MET A 18 -6.67 11.58 -1.16
N ALA A 19 -5.90 12.36 -0.40
CA ALA A 19 -4.46 12.17 -0.35
C ALA A 19 -4.20 10.70 0.00
N GLN A 20 -3.40 10.01 -0.82
CA GLN A 20 -3.01 8.63 -0.59
C GLN A 20 -2.39 8.51 0.79
N GLU A 21 -2.97 7.67 1.65
CA GLU A 21 -2.37 7.35 2.93
C GLU A 21 -1.06 6.62 2.71
N LYS A 22 0.01 7.16 3.26
CA LYS A 22 1.31 6.48 3.26
C LYS A 22 1.27 5.31 4.23
N ILE A 23 1.80 4.19 3.78
CA ILE A 23 2.07 3.05 4.66
C ILE A 23 3.17 3.46 5.63
N VAL A 24 2.92 3.25 6.92
CA VAL A 24 3.91 3.45 7.97
C VAL A 24 4.46 2.07 8.36
N GLN A 25 5.75 1.88 8.14
CA GLN A 25 6.47 0.68 8.55
C GLN A 25 7.61 1.08 9.47
N THR A 26 7.79 0.33 10.54
CA THR A 26 8.84 0.56 11.55
C THR A 26 9.73 -0.65 11.79
N ALA A 27 9.46 -1.77 11.14
CA ALA A 27 10.18 -3.03 11.39
C ALA A 27 11.68 -2.93 11.15
N GLY A 28 12.12 -2.14 10.17
CA GLY A 28 13.53 -1.91 9.91
C GLY A 28 14.20 -1.19 11.08
N ARG A 29 13.61 -0.12 11.55
CA ARG A 29 14.12 0.64 12.71
C ARG A 29 14.09 -0.17 13.99
N ASP A 30 12.99 -0.86 14.24
CA ASP A 30 12.82 -1.66 15.45
C ASP A 30 13.87 -2.78 15.57
N GLN A 31 14.28 -3.35 14.45
CA GLN A 31 15.18 -4.50 14.43
C GLN A 31 16.63 -4.15 14.17
N LEU A 32 16.92 -3.12 13.40
CA LEU A 32 18.22 -2.90 12.80
C LEU A 32 18.78 -1.48 12.92
N GLU A 33 18.05 -0.52 13.51
CA GLU A 33 18.44 0.89 13.45
C GLU A 33 19.83 1.16 14.02
N GLU A 34 20.19 0.51 15.13
CA GLU A 34 21.53 0.68 15.75
C GLU A 34 22.63 0.03 14.91
N PHE A 35 22.33 -1.06 14.25
CA PHE A 35 23.31 -1.82 13.47
C PHE A 35 23.38 -1.41 12.00
N ALA A 36 22.24 -1.17 11.38
CA ALA A 36 22.14 -0.87 9.97
C ALA A 36 21.11 0.26 9.69
N PRO A 37 21.38 1.50 10.13
CA PRO A 37 20.40 2.58 10.08
C PRO A 37 19.98 2.96 8.65
N LYS A 38 20.89 2.90 7.69
CA LYS A 38 20.54 3.18 6.28
C LYS A 38 19.65 2.08 5.68
N PHE A 39 19.86 0.84 6.05
CA PHE A 39 18.99 -0.25 5.62
C PHE A 39 17.59 -0.09 6.24
N ALA A 40 17.51 0.24 7.52
CA ALA A 40 16.25 0.51 8.20
C ALA A 40 15.46 1.65 7.52
N GLU A 41 16.12 2.75 7.20
CA GLU A 41 15.53 3.87 6.44
C GLU A 41 15.01 3.42 5.07
N LEU A 42 15.81 2.69 4.30
CA LEU A 42 15.41 2.23 2.97
C LEU A 42 14.22 1.26 3.03
N ASN A 43 14.20 0.38 4.02
CA ASN A 43 13.07 -0.52 4.21
C ASN A 43 11.80 0.23 4.62
N ASP A 44 11.89 1.07 5.65
CA ASP A 44 10.72 1.68 6.27
C ASP A 44 10.19 2.86 5.44
N ASP A 45 11.05 3.79 5.07
CA ASP A 45 10.63 5.05 4.45
C ASP A 45 10.51 4.93 2.93
N VAL A 46 11.43 4.23 2.28
CA VAL A 46 11.44 4.14 0.82
C VAL A 46 10.61 2.96 0.34
N LEU A 47 10.93 1.74 0.75
CA LEU A 47 10.21 0.57 0.26
C LEU A 47 8.72 0.61 0.65
N PHE A 48 8.43 0.76 1.91
CA PHE A 48 7.03 0.79 2.36
C PHE A 48 6.41 2.18 2.27
N GLY A 49 7.10 3.22 2.71
CA GLY A 49 6.58 4.58 2.72
C GLY A 49 6.38 5.20 1.34
N GLU A 50 7.17 4.83 0.35
CA GLU A 50 7.07 5.36 -1.01
C GLU A 50 6.59 4.32 -2.02
N VAL A 51 7.24 3.17 -2.14
CA VAL A 51 6.93 2.18 -3.18
C VAL A 51 5.61 1.48 -2.91
N TRP A 52 5.42 0.92 -1.74
CA TRP A 52 4.18 0.24 -1.36
C TRP A 52 3.00 1.19 -1.19
N SER A 53 3.25 2.45 -0.94
CA SER A 53 2.21 3.47 -0.82
C SER A 53 1.65 3.95 -2.18
N ARG A 54 2.20 3.48 -3.30
CA ARG A 54 1.71 3.80 -4.65
C ARG A 54 0.47 2.97 -5.02
N THR A 55 -0.55 3.05 -4.20
CA THR A 55 -1.77 2.24 -4.33
C THR A 55 -2.65 2.66 -5.52
N ASP A 56 -2.44 3.86 -6.05
CA ASP A 56 -3.05 4.35 -7.29
C ASP A 56 -2.46 3.69 -8.55
N LYS A 57 -1.24 3.16 -8.46
CA LYS A 57 -0.55 2.49 -9.56
C LYS A 57 -0.73 0.98 -9.52
N LEU A 58 -0.62 0.40 -8.34
CA LEU A 58 -0.88 -1.02 -8.09
C LEU A 58 -1.42 -1.17 -6.67
N GLY A 59 -2.61 -1.73 -6.54
CA GLY A 59 -3.26 -1.92 -5.24
C GLY A 59 -2.50 -2.87 -4.33
N LEU A 60 -2.75 -2.75 -3.02
CA LEU A 60 -2.07 -3.57 -2.00
C LEU A 60 -2.33 -5.07 -2.17
N ARG A 61 -3.52 -5.44 -2.62
CA ARG A 61 -3.88 -6.83 -2.89
C ARG A 61 -2.96 -7.45 -3.95
N ASP A 62 -2.82 -6.77 -5.09
CA ASP A 62 -1.99 -7.25 -6.19
C ASP A 62 -0.50 -7.22 -5.83
N ARG A 63 -0.03 -6.21 -5.10
CA ARG A 63 1.35 -6.15 -4.58
C ARG A 63 1.65 -7.32 -3.68
N SER A 64 0.71 -7.69 -2.80
CA SER A 64 0.86 -8.86 -1.92
C SER A 64 0.99 -10.15 -2.72
N LEU A 65 0.15 -10.36 -3.74
CA LEU A 65 0.24 -11.55 -4.61
C LEU A 65 1.57 -11.63 -5.35
N VAL A 66 1.99 -10.54 -5.95
CA VAL A 66 3.27 -10.47 -6.69
C VAL A 66 4.44 -10.77 -5.76
N THR A 67 4.45 -10.19 -4.57
CA THR A 67 5.53 -10.36 -3.60
C THR A 67 5.58 -11.80 -3.07
N ILE A 68 4.45 -12.38 -2.70
CA ILE A 68 4.36 -13.77 -2.24
C ILE A 68 4.83 -14.73 -3.33
N THR A 69 4.36 -14.54 -4.55
CA THR A 69 4.76 -15.36 -5.70
C THR A 69 6.27 -15.28 -5.93
N SER A 70 6.85 -14.10 -5.85
CA SER A 70 8.29 -13.88 -6.00
C SER A 70 9.08 -14.57 -4.91
N LEU A 71 8.66 -14.48 -3.66
CA LEU A 71 9.33 -15.14 -2.53
C LEU A 71 9.30 -16.66 -2.67
N ILE A 72 8.13 -17.23 -2.96
CA ILE A 72 7.98 -18.68 -3.13
C ILE A 72 8.80 -19.18 -4.32
N SER A 73 8.80 -18.47 -5.43
CA SER A 73 9.57 -18.82 -6.64
C SER A 73 11.07 -18.88 -6.38
N GLN A 74 11.56 -18.09 -5.44
CA GLN A 74 12.97 -18.05 -5.05
C GLN A 74 13.31 -19.01 -3.90
N GLY A 75 12.33 -19.76 -3.39
CA GLY A 75 12.49 -20.64 -2.23
C GLY A 75 12.65 -19.90 -0.90
N ILE A 76 12.24 -18.64 -0.83
CA ILE A 76 12.29 -17.84 0.40
C ILE A 76 11.04 -18.15 1.24
N THR A 77 11.23 -18.89 2.33
CA THR A 77 10.16 -19.37 3.20
C THR A 77 10.34 -18.96 4.67
N ASP A 78 11.11 -17.91 4.90
CA ASP A 78 11.41 -17.36 6.22
C ASP A 78 10.34 -16.38 6.71
N ASN A 79 10.69 -15.57 7.71
CA ASN A 79 9.80 -14.57 8.28
C ASN A 79 9.28 -13.54 7.26
N SER A 80 10.01 -13.30 6.16
CA SER A 80 9.55 -12.41 5.10
C SER A 80 8.28 -12.96 4.44
N LEU A 81 8.24 -14.25 4.16
CA LEU A 81 7.04 -14.89 3.61
C LEU A 81 5.88 -14.84 4.60
N VAL A 82 6.12 -15.14 5.87
CA VAL A 82 5.08 -15.05 6.92
C VAL A 82 4.49 -13.64 7.00
N TYR A 83 5.33 -12.63 7.01
CA TYR A 83 4.90 -11.23 7.04
C TYR A 83 4.00 -10.90 5.84
N HIS A 84 4.42 -11.28 4.64
CA HIS A 84 3.66 -10.97 3.42
C HIS A 84 2.36 -11.78 3.30
N LEU A 85 2.31 -13.01 3.82
CA LEU A 85 1.07 -13.78 3.91
C LEU A 85 0.06 -13.13 4.88
N GLN A 86 0.53 -12.63 6.03
CA GLN A 86 -0.30 -11.91 6.98
C GLN A 86 -0.82 -10.59 6.38
N SER A 87 0.04 -9.87 5.67
CA SER A 87 -0.35 -8.64 4.96
C SER A 87 -1.34 -8.91 3.84
N ALA A 88 -1.16 -9.99 3.10
CA ALA A 88 -2.08 -10.42 2.04
C ALA A 88 -3.49 -10.66 2.57
N LYS A 89 -3.63 -11.30 3.72
CA LYS A 89 -4.91 -11.48 4.39
C LYS A 89 -5.59 -10.14 4.70
N LYS A 90 -4.84 -9.18 5.24
CA LYS A 90 -5.35 -7.82 5.50
C LYS A 90 -5.73 -7.08 4.21
N ASN A 91 -5.02 -7.35 3.12
CA ASN A 91 -5.22 -6.70 1.83
C ASN A 91 -6.29 -7.39 0.97
N GLY A 92 -7.03 -8.35 1.52
CA GLY A 92 -8.21 -8.93 0.89
C GLY A 92 -7.98 -10.20 0.08
N ILE A 93 -6.80 -10.82 0.18
CA ILE A 93 -6.57 -12.14 -0.43
C ILE A 93 -7.22 -13.21 0.44
N THR A 94 -8.01 -14.06 -0.18
CA THR A 94 -8.73 -15.12 0.51
C THR A 94 -7.87 -16.38 0.67
N ARG A 95 -8.29 -17.24 1.61
CA ARG A 95 -7.66 -18.55 1.80
C ARG A 95 -7.70 -19.40 0.53
N THR A 96 -8.81 -19.36 -0.20
CA THR A 96 -8.98 -20.13 -1.44
C THR A 96 -8.05 -19.63 -2.55
N GLU A 97 -7.82 -18.33 -2.62
CA GLU A 97 -6.95 -17.74 -3.62
C GLU A 97 -5.47 -18.05 -3.37
N ILE A 98 -5.07 -18.18 -2.11
CA ILE A 98 -3.66 -18.36 -1.73
C ILE A 98 -3.26 -19.83 -1.59
N ALA A 99 -4.18 -20.73 -1.46
CA ALA A 99 -3.93 -22.17 -1.20
C ALA A 99 -3.45 -22.94 -2.44
#